data_eeb51a390508f272e996f1b1d17d05d9
#
_entry.id   eeb51a390508f272e996f1b1d17d05d9
#
_cell.length_a   1.000
_cell.length_b   1.000
_cell.length_c   1.000
_cell.angle_alpha   90.00
_cell.angle_beta   90.00
_cell.angle_gamma   90.00
#
_symmetry.space_group_name_H-M   'P 1'
#
loop_
_entity.id
_entity.type
_entity.pdbx_description
1 polymer ?
#
loop_
_entity_poly.entity_id
_entity_poly.type
_entity_poly.pdbx_seq_one_letter_code
_entity_poly.pdbx_strand_id
1 'polypeptide(L)'
;KIDSQSLEWGSSNEYIVRVKKLDGNNCEIQPVSQGTAYVWARTGNGVSARCKVTVCGSTVKCIDISSWQGDVDFNAVRASGYDYVILRAGFGNEISQKDNRFDSYYYAAKSAGLKVGAYWFSYADSSTDAVLEAKTCLEAIDGKELDMPLYFDVECDYQSTYSKEMMSGICKSFCGYITSNSSYRAGVYAPAGWYGSKLDKSIIGLDYSYWVAQIDGDMSECTLFDLHQYTWVLSVGGISGDVDGNYIYNLNIVDKCS
;
A
#
# COMPACT_ATOMS: atom_id res chain seq x y z
N LYS A 1 -10.93 40.49 -5.77
CA LYS A 1 -12.14 39.63 -5.73
C LYS A 1 -11.94 38.59 -6.82
N ILE A 2 -11.73 37.35 -6.45
CA ILE A 2 -11.82 36.21 -7.39
C ILE A 2 -13.32 36.01 -7.57
N ASP A 3 -13.82 36.35 -8.75
CA ASP A 3 -15.18 36.05 -9.13
C ASP A 3 -15.36 34.53 -9.00
N SER A 4 -16.46 34.11 -8.37
CA SER A 4 -16.85 32.70 -8.23
C SER A 4 -17.23 32.16 -9.61
N GLN A 5 -16.21 31.87 -10.44
CA GLN A 5 -16.42 31.22 -11.73
C GLN A 5 -16.80 29.76 -11.45
N SER A 6 -17.97 29.39 -11.90
CA SER A 6 -18.42 28.00 -11.84
C SER A 6 -17.41 27.09 -12.53
N LEU A 7 -16.91 26.10 -11.80
CA LEU A 7 -16.07 25.07 -12.40
C LEU A 7 -16.86 24.20 -13.38
N GLU A 8 -16.26 23.94 -14.53
CA GLU A 8 -16.66 22.86 -15.43
C GLU A 8 -15.94 21.59 -15.03
N TRP A 9 -16.67 20.49 -14.94
CA TRP A 9 -16.16 19.19 -14.56
C TRP A 9 -16.38 18.18 -15.67
N GLY A 10 -15.45 17.24 -15.83
CA GLY A 10 -15.63 16.17 -16.81
C GLY A 10 -14.69 14.99 -16.55
N SER A 11 -14.91 13.94 -17.31
CA SER A 11 -14.12 12.73 -17.33
C SER A 11 -13.46 12.52 -18.69
N SER A 12 -12.26 11.98 -18.71
CA SER A 12 -11.60 11.54 -19.94
C SER A 12 -12.23 10.26 -20.53
N ASN A 13 -13.00 9.52 -19.71
CA ASN A 13 -13.71 8.32 -20.14
C ASN A 13 -14.94 8.08 -19.25
N GLU A 14 -16.13 8.46 -19.74
CA GLU A 14 -17.39 8.31 -19.02
C GLU A 14 -17.89 6.86 -18.93
N TYR A 15 -17.31 5.92 -19.68
CA TYR A 15 -17.56 4.49 -19.53
C TYR A 15 -16.82 3.90 -18.33
N ILE A 16 -15.82 4.60 -17.78
CA ILE A 16 -15.08 4.19 -16.57
C ILE A 16 -15.54 5.01 -15.38
N VAL A 17 -15.58 6.34 -15.53
CA VAL A 17 -15.96 7.28 -14.46
C VAL A 17 -16.86 8.37 -15.04
N ARG A 18 -18.02 8.55 -14.44
CA ARG A 18 -18.87 9.72 -14.68
C ARG A 18 -18.68 10.76 -13.60
N VAL A 19 -18.82 12.03 -13.99
CA VAL A 19 -18.75 13.16 -13.07
C VAL A 19 -20.09 13.85 -13.04
N LYS A 20 -20.70 13.91 -11.87
CA LYS A 20 -21.93 14.64 -11.64
C LYS A 20 -21.60 15.92 -10.88
N LYS A 21 -21.85 17.07 -11.51
CA LYS A 21 -21.69 18.36 -10.84
C LYS A 21 -22.74 18.47 -9.72
N LEU A 22 -22.26 18.84 -8.55
CA LEU A 22 -23.08 19.25 -7.42
C LEU A 22 -23.23 20.78 -7.40
N ASP A 23 -23.37 21.38 -6.23
CA ASP A 23 -23.40 22.83 -6.06
C ASP A 23 -21.97 23.42 -5.91
N GLY A 24 -21.84 24.71 -6.24
CA GLY A 24 -20.57 25.43 -6.11
C GLY A 24 -19.41 24.80 -6.87
N ASN A 25 -18.34 24.49 -6.13
CA ASN A 25 -17.11 23.93 -6.69
C ASN A 25 -16.93 22.44 -6.41
N ASN A 26 -18.03 21.71 -6.20
CA ASN A 26 -18.03 20.29 -5.86
C ASN A 26 -18.58 19.43 -7.01
N CYS A 27 -18.07 18.21 -7.12
CA CYS A 27 -18.62 17.18 -7.99
C CYS A 27 -18.68 15.83 -7.25
N GLU A 28 -19.58 14.97 -7.71
CA GLU A 28 -19.65 13.57 -7.33
C GLU A 28 -18.97 12.74 -8.41
N ILE A 29 -18.07 11.84 -8.01
CA ILE A 29 -17.41 10.89 -8.90
C ILE A 29 -18.17 9.56 -8.84
N GLN A 30 -18.73 9.14 -9.96
CA GLN A 30 -19.52 7.92 -10.07
C GLN A 30 -18.74 6.86 -10.85
N PRO A 31 -18.31 5.75 -10.22
CA PRO A 31 -17.70 4.64 -10.93
C PRO A 31 -18.72 3.95 -11.84
N VAL A 32 -18.31 3.57 -13.06
CA VAL A 32 -19.16 2.91 -14.06
C VAL A 32 -18.64 1.53 -14.41
N SER A 33 -17.35 1.41 -14.74
CA SER A 33 -16.70 0.14 -15.04
C SER A 33 -15.25 0.18 -14.65
N GLN A 34 -14.64 -1.01 -14.49
CA GLN A 34 -13.24 -1.14 -14.18
C GLN A 34 -12.35 -0.44 -15.22
N GLY A 35 -11.33 0.27 -14.73
CA GLY A 35 -10.39 0.97 -15.60
C GLY A 35 -9.87 2.26 -14.98
N THR A 36 -9.10 3.00 -15.74
CA THR A 36 -8.53 4.28 -15.32
C THR A 36 -9.03 5.41 -16.22
N ALA A 37 -9.48 6.50 -15.60
CA ALA A 37 -9.85 7.74 -16.27
C ALA A 37 -9.27 8.95 -15.52
N TYR A 38 -9.21 10.10 -16.20
CA TYR A 38 -8.89 11.37 -15.55
C TYR A 38 -10.16 12.18 -15.35
N VAL A 39 -10.42 12.56 -14.11
CA VAL A 39 -11.42 13.58 -13.80
C VAL A 39 -10.74 14.94 -13.84
N TRP A 40 -11.36 15.90 -14.48
CA TRP A 40 -10.80 17.25 -14.63
C TRP A 40 -11.79 18.33 -14.21
N ALA A 41 -11.23 19.44 -13.72
CA ALA A 41 -11.93 20.67 -13.45
C ALA A 41 -11.32 21.81 -14.29
N ARG A 42 -12.15 22.69 -14.83
CA ARG A 42 -11.72 23.84 -15.60
C ARG A 42 -12.47 25.09 -15.17
N THR A 43 -11.75 26.19 -15.05
CA THR A 43 -12.32 27.52 -14.84
C THR A 43 -12.66 28.19 -16.17
N GLY A 44 -13.57 29.17 -16.16
CA GLY A 44 -13.95 29.90 -17.39
C GLY A 44 -12.80 30.67 -18.08
N ASN A 45 -11.71 30.94 -17.36
CA ASN A 45 -10.49 31.55 -17.91
C ASN A 45 -9.45 30.52 -18.42
N GLY A 46 -9.81 29.22 -18.44
CA GLY A 46 -9.01 28.17 -19.06
C GLY A 46 -8.00 27.48 -18.15
N VAL A 47 -7.89 27.85 -16.87
CA VAL A 47 -7.06 27.10 -15.91
C VAL A 47 -7.74 25.76 -15.63
N SER A 48 -6.97 24.67 -15.71
CA SER A 48 -7.50 23.32 -15.48
C SER A 48 -6.59 22.51 -14.56
N ALA A 49 -7.22 21.62 -13.80
CA ALA A 49 -6.55 20.58 -13.02
C ALA A 49 -7.18 19.21 -13.35
N ARG A 50 -6.43 18.14 -13.20
CA ARG A 50 -6.94 16.78 -13.39
C ARG A 50 -6.45 15.85 -12.30
N CYS A 51 -7.29 14.86 -11.98
CA CYS A 51 -6.99 13.78 -11.05
C CYS A 51 -7.13 12.44 -11.77
N LYS A 52 -6.19 11.54 -11.59
CA LYS A 52 -6.29 10.16 -12.06
C LYS A 52 -7.25 9.41 -11.13
N VAL A 53 -8.28 8.80 -11.68
CA VAL A 53 -9.24 7.96 -10.97
C VAL A 53 -9.15 6.55 -11.54
N THR A 54 -8.91 5.57 -10.68
CA THR A 54 -8.94 4.15 -11.05
C THR A 54 -10.16 3.52 -10.40
N VAL A 55 -11.03 2.94 -11.23
CA VAL A 55 -12.14 2.11 -10.79
C VAL A 55 -11.65 0.67 -10.78
N CYS A 56 -11.46 0.13 -9.58
CA CYS A 56 -11.09 -1.26 -9.40
C CYS A 56 -12.33 -2.14 -9.63
N GLY A 57 -12.11 -3.33 -10.20
CA GLY A 57 -13.12 -4.40 -10.24
C GLY A 57 -13.43 -4.92 -8.83
N SER A 58 -13.92 -6.16 -8.74
CA SER A 58 -14.10 -6.81 -7.43
C SER A 58 -12.83 -6.68 -6.61
N THR A 59 -12.95 -6.22 -5.37
CA THR A 59 -11.84 -6.11 -4.42
C THR A 59 -11.11 -7.45 -4.34
N VAL A 60 -9.81 -7.43 -4.62
CA VAL A 60 -8.97 -8.62 -4.55
C VAL A 60 -8.51 -8.77 -3.11
N LYS A 61 -8.75 -9.95 -2.55
CA LYS A 61 -8.39 -10.26 -1.17
C LYS A 61 -6.93 -10.63 -1.06
N CYS A 62 -6.29 -10.11 -0.03
CA CYS A 62 -4.92 -10.41 0.36
C CYS A 62 -4.88 -10.60 1.87
N ILE A 63 -3.97 -11.40 2.36
CA ILE A 63 -3.63 -11.48 3.79
C ILE A 63 -2.20 -11.03 4.01
N ASP A 64 -1.91 -10.56 5.21
CA ASP A 64 -0.53 -10.41 5.63
C ASP A 64 -0.26 -11.23 6.89
N ILE A 65 0.94 -11.81 6.97
CA ILE A 65 1.33 -12.75 8.01
C ILE A 65 2.81 -12.64 8.34
N SER A 66 3.14 -13.12 9.52
CA SER A 66 4.51 -13.23 10.02
C SER A 66 4.71 -14.55 10.76
N SER A 67 5.83 -14.75 11.39
CA SER A 67 6.08 -15.90 12.26
C SER A 67 5.05 -16.06 13.40
N TRP A 68 4.28 -15.03 13.72
CA TRP A 68 3.21 -15.09 14.72
C TRP A 68 2.09 -16.07 14.36
N GLN A 69 1.84 -16.32 13.07
CA GLN A 69 0.83 -17.27 12.61
C GLN A 69 1.27 -18.75 12.71
N GLY A 70 2.55 -19.02 13.09
CA GLY A 70 3.04 -20.37 13.35
C GLY A 70 3.09 -21.26 12.10
N ASP A 71 2.44 -22.40 12.13
CA ASP A 71 2.38 -23.28 10.96
C ASP A 71 1.22 -22.90 10.04
N VAL A 72 1.51 -22.73 8.74
CA VAL A 72 0.55 -22.28 7.72
C VAL A 72 0.48 -23.30 6.59
N ASP A 73 -0.74 -23.76 6.28
CA ASP A 73 -1.03 -24.52 5.05
C ASP A 73 -1.43 -23.55 3.93
N PHE A 74 -0.49 -23.15 3.09
CA PHE A 74 -0.75 -22.22 1.99
C PHE A 74 -1.65 -22.80 0.89
N ASN A 75 -1.76 -24.12 0.76
CA ASN A 75 -2.74 -24.74 -0.16
C ASN A 75 -4.16 -24.49 0.35
N ALA A 76 -4.39 -24.64 1.65
CA ALA A 76 -5.68 -24.32 2.26
C ALA A 76 -5.98 -22.81 2.21
N VAL A 77 -4.99 -21.95 2.38
CA VAL A 77 -5.13 -20.49 2.17
C VAL A 77 -5.58 -20.20 0.75
N ARG A 78 -4.92 -20.80 -0.25
CA ARG A 78 -5.29 -20.66 -1.67
C ARG A 78 -6.71 -21.16 -1.95
N ALA A 79 -7.06 -22.32 -1.40
CA ALA A 79 -8.40 -22.91 -1.52
C ALA A 79 -9.50 -22.06 -0.84
N SER A 80 -9.15 -21.24 0.15
CA SER A 80 -10.04 -20.27 0.81
C SER A 80 -10.28 -19.00 -0.02
N GLY A 81 -9.72 -18.91 -1.23
CA GLY A 81 -9.97 -17.81 -2.18
C GLY A 81 -9.03 -16.62 -2.05
N TYR A 82 -7.85 -16.83 -1.46
CA TYR A 82 -6.78 -15.84 -1.43
C TYR A 82 -5.76 -16.13 -2.52
N ASP A 83 -5.45 -15.13 -3.33
CA ASP A 83 -4.47 -15.21 -4.40
C ASP A 83 -3.16 -14.50 -4.03
N TYR A 84 -3.17 -13.72 -2.95
CA TYR A 84 -2.09 -12.82 -2.56
C TYR A 84 -1.79 -12.94 -1.08
N VAL A 85 -0.51 -12.88 -0.74
CA VAL A 85 -0.01 -12.84 0.64
C VAL A 85 1.17 -11.86 0.75
N ILE A 86 1.21 -11.09 1.83
CA ILE A 86 2.35 -10.25 2.18
C ILE A 86 3.01 -10.85 3.40
N LEU A 87 4.31 -11.12 3.31
CA LEU A 87 5.07 -11.83 4.34
C LEU A 87 6.00 -10.85 5.07
N ARG A 88 6.05 -10.91 6.41
CA ARG A 88 7.08 -10.19 7.13
C ARG A 88 8.44 -10.78 6.78
N ALA A 89 9.33 -9.97 6.18
CA ALA A 89 10.70 -10.39 5.92
C ALA A 89 11.59 -10.25 7.16
N GLY A 90 11.28 -9.29 8.03
CA GLY A 90 12.00 -9.03 9.26
C GLY A 90 11.69 -7.66 9.83
N PHE A 91 12.57 -7.15 10.67
CA PHE A 91 12.44 -5.86 11.34
C PHE A 91 13.82 -5.30 11.74
N GLY A 92 13.91 -3.99 11.95
CA GLY A 92 15.12 -3.34 12.46
C GLY A 92 16.31 -3.38 11.51
N ASN A 93 17.53 -3.22 12.02
CA ASN A 93 18.73 -3.01 11.22
C ASN A 93 19.80 -4.11 11.36
N GLU A 94 19.46 -5.27 11.94
CA GLU A 94 20.35 -6.42 12.10
C GLU A 94 19.80 -7.66 11.37
N ILE A 95 20.66 -8.40 10.68
CA ILE A 95 20.25 -9.61 9.94
C ILE A 95 19.67 -10.70 10.84
N SER A 96 20.03 -10.72 12.11
CA SER A 96 19.46 -11.60 13.14
C SER A 96 17.96 -11.36 13.38
N GLN A 97 17.45 -10.21 12.93
CA GLN A 97 16.04 -9.79 13.02
C GLN A 97 15.22 -10.21 11.79
N LYS A 98 15.81 -10.97 10.86
CA LYS A 98 15.04 -11.64 9.80
C LYS A 98 13.95 -12.51 10.43
N ASP A 99 12.73 -12.45 9.91
CA ASP A 99 11.65 -13.32 10.35
C ASP A 99 12.00 -14.79 10.10
N ASN A 100 11.97 -15.60 11.14
CA ASN A 100 12.44 -16.99 11.08
C ASN A 100 11.55 -17.92 10.22
N ARG A 101 10.37 -17.47 9.83
CA ARG A 101 9.45 -18.19 8.93
C ARG A 101 9.47 -17.63 7.51
N PHE A 102 10.11 -16.49 7.26
CA PHE A 102 10.05 -15.82 5.96
C PHE A 102 10.40 -16.72 4.78
N ASP A 103 11.55 -17.41 4.86
CA ASP A 103 12.00 -18.28 3.77
C ASP A 103 11.04 -19.47 3.55
N SER A 104 10.64 -20.14 4.61
CA SER A 104 9.73 -21.28 4.53
C SER A 104 8.35 -20.86 4.00
N TYR A 105 7.83 -19.73 4.47
CA TYR A 105 6.56 -19.18 3.99
C TYR A 105 6.64 -18.75 2.52
N TYR A 106 7.72 -18.09 2.13
CA TYR A 106 7.91 -17.68 0.75
C TYR A 106 7.83 -18.86 -0.22
N TYR A 107 8.62 -19.91 0.03
CA TYR A 107 8.63 -21.07 -0.86
C TYR A 107 7.31 -21.85 -0.83
N ALA A 108 6.68 -21.99 0.32
CA ALA A 108 5.40 -22.66 0.44
C ALA A 108 4.27 -21.87 -0.24
N ALA A 109 4.22 -20.54 -0.08
CA ALA A 109 3.25 -19.68 -0.74
C ALA A 109 3.40 -19.71 -2.27
N LYS A 110 4.63 -19.57 -2.78
CA LYS A 110 4.91 -19.66 -4.22
C LYS A 110 4.54 -21.05 -4.77
N SER A 111 4.84 -22.13 -4.04
CA SER A 111 4.47 -23.50 -4.42
C SER A 111 2.95 -23.73 -4.48
N ALA A 112 2.19 -23.06 -3.60
CA ALA A 112 0.73 -23.08 -3.60
C ALA A 112 0.11 -22.17 -4.70
N GLY A 113 0.94 -21.45 -5.48
CA GLY A 113 0.50 -20.56 -6.53
C GLY A 113 0.03 -19.20 -6.05
N LEU A 114 0.38 -18.81 -4.81
CA LEU A 114 0.12 -17.46 -4.31
C LEU A 114 1.13 -16.46 -4.87
N LYS A 115 0.68 -15.24 -5.08
CA LYS A 115 1.52 -14.08 -5.36
C LYS A 115 1.99 -13.47 -4.05
N VAL A 116 3.30 -13.19 -3.96
CA VAL A 116 3.96 -12.85 -2.72
C VAL A 116 4.46 -11.40 -2.74
N GLY A 117 4.08 -10.63 -1.71
CA GLY A 117 4.73 -9.39 -1.31
C GLY A 117 5.52 -9.58 -0.02
N ALA A 118 6.21 -8.54 0.40
CA ALA A 118 6.90 -8.56 1.68
C ALA A 118 6.76 -7.23 2.42
N TYR A 119 6.93 -7.27 3.75
CA TYR A 119 7.07 -6.06 4.54
C TYR A 119 8.24 -6.16 5.52
N TRP A 120 8.74 -4.99 5.91
CA TRP A 120 9.80 -4.82 6.89
C TRP A 120 9.33 -3.89 7.99
N PHE A 121 9.21 -4.39 9.21
CA PHE A 121 8.77 -3.60 10.36
C PHE A 121 9.89 -2.68 10.82
N SER A 122 9.61 -1.39 10.90
CA SER A 122 10.61 -0.36 11.14
C SER A 122 10.75 0.00 12.62
N TYR A 123 12.00 0.10 13.02
CA TYR A 123 12.42 0.80 14.23
C TYR A 123 13.30 2.02 13.92
N ALA A 124 13.33 2.50 12.69
CA ALA A 124 14.18 3.60 12.28
C ALA A 124 13.83 4.91 13.02
N ASP A 125 14.84 5.55 13.59
CA ASP A 125 14.76 6.85 14.26
C ASP A 125 15.32 8.00 13.41
N SER A 126 15.90 7.67 12.27
CA SER A 126 16.52 8.63 11.34
C SER A 126 16.51 8.11 9.89
N SER A 127 16.72 9.00 8.95
CA SER A 127 16.92 8.62 7.54
C SER A 127 18.12 7.72 7.33
N THR A 128 19.16 7.86 8.13
CA THR A 128 20.35 7.00 8.08
C THR A 128 20.02 5.59 8.56
N ASP A 129 19.25 5.47 9.63
CA ASP A 129 18.83 4.18 10.16
C ASP A 129 17.86 3.48 9.21
N ALA A 130 16.93 4.20 8.60
CA ALA A 130 16.06 3.66 7.56
C ALA A 130 16.85 3.08 6.37
N VAL A 131 17.99 3.66 6.00
CA VAL A 131 18.88 3.10 4.97
C VAL A 131 19.58 1.84 5.47
N LEU A 132 19.94 1.76 6.76
CA LEU A 132 20.48 0.53 7.35
C LEU A 132 19.44 -0.59 7.36
N GLU A 133 18.22 -0.29 7.78
CA GLU A 133 17.10 -1.24 7.70
C GLU A 133 16.83 -1.71 6.25
N ALA A 134 16.89 -0.81 5.26
CA ALA A 134 16.72 -1.17 3.86
C ALA A 134 17.82 -2.13 3.36
N LYS A 135 19.07 -1.92 3.76
CA LYS A 135 20.19 -2.83 3.46
C LYS A 135 19.97 -4.21 4.05
N THR A 136 19.64 -4.25 5.34
CA THR A 136 19.35 -5.50 6.06
C THR A 136 18.16 -6.22 5.46
N CYS A 137 17.13 -5.48 5.07
CA CYS A 137 15.95 -6.03 4.40
C CYS A 137 16.31 -6.68 3.06
N LEU A 138 17.11 -6.04 2.21
CA LEU A 138 17.57 -6.64 0.94
C LEU A 138 18.42 -7.90 1.17
N GLU A 139 19.29 -7.89 2.18
CA GLU A 139 20.06 -9.07 2.58
C GLU A 139 19.15 -10.21 3.05
N ALA A 140 18.12 -9.90 3.86
CA ALA A 140 17.17 -10.89 4.37
C ALA A 140 16.30 -11.52 3.27
N ILE A 141 15.90 -10.73 2.26
CA ILE A 141 15.11 -11.21 1.11
C ILE A 141 15.96 -12.08 0.19
N ASP A 142 17.27 -11.83 0.09
CA ASP A 142 18.24 -12.66 -0.63
C ASP A 142 17.82 -12.95 -2.09
N GLY A 143 17.45 -11.89 -2.82
CA GLY A 143 17.12 -11.97 -4.25
C GLY A 143 15.83 -12.72 -4.61
N LYS A 144 14.98 -13.07 -3.63
CA LYS A 144 13.69 -13.71 -3.89
C LYS A 144 12.78 -12.81 -4.73
N GLU A 145 12.16 -13.35 -5.76
CA GLU A 145 11.24 -12.60 -6.60
C GLU A 145 9.93 -12.29 -5.86
N LEU A 146 9.59 -11.00 -5.78
CA LEU A 146 8.33 -10.53 -5.22
C LEU A 146 7.37 -10.14 -6.34
N ASP A 147 6.14 -10.64 -6.26
CA ASP A 147 5.05 -10.28 -7.20
C ASP A 147 4.38 -8.95 -6.83
N MET A 148 4.57 -8.50 -5.59
CA MET A 148 4.00 -7.28 -5.02
C MET A 148 5.13 -6.40 -4.46
N PRO A 149 4.85 -5.12 -4.10
CA PRO A 149 5.85 -4.26 -3.51
C PRO A 149 6.42 -4.80 -2.19
N LEU A 150 7.62 -4.31 -1.86
CA LEU A 150 8.23 -4.41 -0.55
C LEU A 150 7.81 -3.19 0.27
N TYR A 151 7.08 -3.42 1.35
CA TYR A 151 6.53 -2.35 2.18
C TYR A 151 7.40 -2.06 3.40
N PHE A 152 7.62 -0.78 3.63
CA PHE A 152 8.19 -0.27 4.88
C PHE A 152 7.05 0.00 5.85
N ASP A 153 7.01 -0.76 6.92
CA ASP A 153 5.94 -0.75 7.91
C ASP A 153 6.32 0.18 9.06
N VAL A 154 5.65 1.33 9.12
CA VAL A 154 5.90 2.39 10.09
C VAL A 154 4.68 2.61 10.97
N GLU A 155 4.72 2.04 12.17
CA GLU A 155 3.63 2.13 13.14
C GLU A 155 4.13 2.07 14.60
N CYS A 156 5.45 2.10 14.81
CA CYS A 156 6.01 2.01 16.14
C CYS A 156 5.62 3.22 17.00
N ASP A 157 5.19 2.99 18.24
CA ASP A 157 4.63 4.04 19.12
C ASP A 157 5.50 5.29 19.22
N TYR A 158 6.82 5.14 19.40
CA TYR A 158 7.69 6.30 19.52
C TYR A 158 7.84 7.10 18.23
N GLN A 159 7.65 6.47 17.06
CA GLN A 159 7.67 7.16 15.78
C GLN A 159 6.48 8.13 15.65
N SER A 160 5.40 7.91 16.40
CA SER A 160 4.26 8.84 16.47
C SER A 160 4.64 10.22 17.04
N THR A 161 5.77 10.32 17.71
CA THR A 161 6.28 11.59 18.27
C THR A 161 7.05 12.44 17.25
N TYR A 162 7.43 11.85 16.10
CA TYR A 162 8.23 12.55 15.09
C TYR A 162 7.42 13.55 14.29
N SER A 163 8.11 14.58 13.75
CA SER A 163 7.47 15.51 12.83
C SER A 163 7.12 14.83 11.50
N LYS A 164 6.19 15.43 10.77
CA LYS A 164 5.78 14.95 9.45
C LYS A 164 6.96 14.89 8.48
N GLU A 165 7.80 15.90 8.47
CA GLU A 165 8.98 16.01 7.62
C GLU A 165 9.98 14.89 7.95
N MET A 166 10.23 14.66 9.25
CA MET A 166 11.15 13.62 9.71
C MET A 166 10.63 12.24 9.32
N MET A 167 9.38 11.93 9.62
CA MET A 167 8.80 10.61 9.35
C MET A 167 8.70 10.35 7.84
N SER A 168 8.31 11.35 7.06
CA SER A 168 8.29 11.26 5.60
C SER A 168 9.69 11.09 5.01
N GLY A 169 10.70 11.74 5.59
CA GLY A 169 12.10 11.59 5.20
C GLY A 169 12.65 10.20 5.48
N ILE A 170 12.29 9.58 6.62
CA ILE A 170 12.60 8.20 6.99
C ILE A 170 12.03 7.24 5.94
N CYS A 171 10.72 7.34 5.63
CA CYS A 171 10.06 6.50 4.63
C CYS A 171 10.68 6.65 3.24
N LYS A 172 10.96 7.91 2.82
CA LYS A 172 11.62 8.21 1.55
C LYS A 172 12.99 7.55 1.45
N SER A 173 13.75 7.56 2.55
CA SER A 173 15.11 7.02 2.58
C SER A 173 15.13 5.50 2.42
N PHE A 174 14.22 4.79 3.08
CA PHE A 174 14.04 3.35 2.91
C PHE A 174 13.61 3.03 1.45
N CYS A 175 12.50 3.59 1.00
CA CYS A 175 11.96 3.31 -0.33
C CYS A 175 12.96 3.67 -1.44
N GLY A 176 13.65 4.81 -1.31
CA GLY A 176 14.67 5.24 -2.27
C GLY A 176 15.86 4.30 -2.32
N TYR A 177 16.31 3.76 -1.16
CA TYR A 177 17.38 2.78 -1.14
C TYR A 177 16.97 1.48 -1.82
N ILE A 178 15.77 0.94 -1.49
CA ILE A 178 15.24 -0.28 -2.10
C ILE A 178 15.19 -0.16 -3.63
N THR A 179 14.56 0.89 -4.16
CA THR A 179 14.39 1.06 -5.61
C THR A 179 15.69 1.36 -6.36
N SER A 180 16.68 1.94 -5.68
CA SER A 180 17.99 2.23 -6.29
C SER A 180 18.96 1.04 -6.28
N ASN A 181 18.74 0.03 -5.42
CA ASN A 181 19.66 -1.07 -5.21
C ASN A 181 19.04 -2.45 -5.52
N SER A 182 17.82 -2.48 -6.03
CA SER A 182 17.12 -3.70 -6.41
C SER A 182 16.11 -3.45 -7.52
N SER A 183 15.49 -4.51 -8.02
CA SER A 183 14.34 -4.45 -8.95
C SER A 183 13.00 -4.37 -8.21
N TYR A 184 12.99 -4.38 -6.87
CA TYR A 184 11.75 -4.35 -6.11
C TYR A 184 11.07 -3.00 -6.21
N ARG A 185 9.74 -3.04 -6.33
CA ARG A 185 8.91 -1.87 -6.08
C ARG A 185 8.85 -1.66 -4.57
N ALA A 186 8.85 -0.41 -4.15
CA ALA A 186 8.75 -0.06 -2.73
C ALA A 186 7.40 0.57 -2.41
N GLY A 187 7.01 0.45 -1.15
CA GLY A 187 5.81 1.07 -0.60
C GLY A 187 5.94 1.38 0.88
N VAL A 188 4.93 2.03 1.42
CA VAL A 188 4.83 2.38 2.83
C VAL A 188 3.52 1.86 3.38
N TYR A 189 3.59 1.11 4.51
CA TYR A 189 2.43 0.80 5.33
C TYR A 189 2.42 1.68 6.57
N ALA A 190 1.23 2.19 6.91
CA ALA A 190 1.00 2.92 8.13
C ALA A 190 -0.50 2.96 8.49
N PRO A 191 -0.83 3.25 9.77
CA PRO A 191 -2.20 3.57 10.17
C PRO A 191 -2.76 4.77 9.39
N ALA A 192 -4.05 4.73 9.05
CA ALA A 192 -4.73 5.78 8.28
C ALA A 192 -4.53 7.18 8.86
N GLY A 193 -4.64 7.32 10.19
CA GLY A 193 -4.45 8.60 10.88
C GLY A 193 -3.05 9.20 10.76
N TRP A 194 -2.05 8.42 10.26
CA TRP A 194 -0.71 8.95 10.01
C TRP A 194 -0.61 9.65 8.65
N TYR A 195 -1.42 9.23 7.67
CA TYR A 195 -1.45 9.89 6.37
C TYR A 195 -2.07 11.28 6.51
N GLY A 196 -1.30 12.30 6.18
CA GLY A 196 -1.66 13.69 6.39
C GLY A 196 -1.20 14.28 7.74
N SER A 197 -1.16 13.51 8.84
CA SER A 197 -0.67 13.99 10.14
C SER A 197 0.84 13.77 10.35
N LYS A 198 1.34 12.60 9.93
CA LYS A 198 2.74 12.17 10.11
C LYS A 198 3.46 11.85 8.80
N LEU A 199 2.71 11.55 7.75
CA LEU A 199 3.24 11.18 6.45
C LEU A 199 2.74 12.15 5.39
N ASP A 200 3.65 12.63 4.56
CA ASP A 200 3.36 13.43 3.39
C ASP A 200 3.85 12.71 2.13
N LYS A 201 2.90 12.24 1.34
CA LYS A 201 3.19 11.51 0.10
C LYS A 201 3.97 12.34 -0.92
N SER A 202 3.86 13.68 -0.87
CA SER A 202 4.63 14.57 -1.75
C SER A 202 6.12 14.61 -1.37
N ILE A 203 6.44 14.38 -0.10
CA ILE A 203 7.83 14.28 0.39
C ILE A 203 8.36 12.86 0.15
N ILE A 204 7.57 11.84 0.46
CA ILE A 204 7.96 10.42 0.32
C ILE A 204 8.20 10.10 -1.16
N GLY A 205 7.19 10.31 -2.00
CA GLY A 205 7.19 10.08 -3.44
C GLY A 205 5.85 9.49 -3.91
N LEU A 206 5.25 10.09 -4.92
CA LEU A 206 3.92 9.69 -5.42
C LEU A 206 3.95 8.39 -6.24
N ASP A 207 5.12 7.92 -6.64
CA ASP A 207 5.32 6.69 -7.42
C ASP A 207 5.45 5.44 -6.55
N TYR A 208 5.57 5.61 -5.22
CA TYR A 208 5.58 4.49 -4.29
C TYR A 208 4.17 3.97 -4.01
N SER A 209 4.08 2.70 -3.65
CA SER A 209 2.81 2.10 -3.24
C SER A 209 2.47 2.47 -1.79
N TYR A 210 1.18 2.66 -1.52
CA TYR A 210 0.71 3.00 -0.18
C TYR A 210 -0.29 1.96 0.30
N TRP A 211 0.02 1.39 1.46
CA TRP A 211 -0.81 0.42 2.16
C TRP A 211 -1.29 1.04 3.47
N VAL A 212 -2.60 1.16 3.62
CA VAL A 212 -3.23 1.88 4.73
C VAL A 212 -3.95 0.92 5.64
N ALA A 213 -3.71 0.99 6.95
CA ALA A 213 -4.48 0.29 7.95
C ALA A 213 -5.61 1.17 8.49
N GLN A 214 -6.85 0.73 8.29
CA GLN A 214 -8.05 1.33 8.86
C GLN A 214 -9.05 0.24 9.17
N ILE A 215 -9.14 -0.15 10.43
CA ILE A 215 -9.93 -1.30 10.85
C ILE A 215 -11.40 -0.91 11.02
N ASP A 216 -11.64 0.13 11.80
CA ASP A 216 -12.98 0.69 12.01
C ASP A 216 -12.97 2.14 11.56
N GLY A 217 -13.88 2.52 10.68
CA GLY A 217 -14.01 3.91 10.29
C GLY A 217 -14.08 4.15 8.79
N ASP A 218 -14.16 5.43 8.46
CA ASP A 218 -14.32 5.92 7.11
C ASP A 218 -12.95 6.11 6.43
N MET A 219 -12.82 5.55 5.24
CA MET A 219 -11.65 5.74 4.37
C MET A 219 -11.69 7.04 3.56
N SER A 220 -12.71 7.89 3.76
CA SER A 220 -12.91 9.11 2.96
C SER A 220 -11.74 10.10 3.04
N GLU A 221 -11.00 10.11 4.15
CA GLU A 221 -9.82 10.96 4.32
C GLU A 221 -8.54 10.35 3.74
N CYS A 222 -8.54 9.06 3.45
CA CYS A 222 -7.40 8.36 2.86
C CYS A 222 -7.50 8.37 1.36
N THR A 223 -6.72 9.22 0.71
CA THR A 223 -6.64 9.28 -0.75
C THR A 223 -5.33 8.69 -1.25
N LEU A 224 -5.33 8.16 -2.48
CA LEU A 224 -4.12 7.66 -3.14
C LEU A 224 -3.45 6.50 -2.37
N PHE A 225 -4.16 5.42 -2.14
CA PHE A 225 -3.62 4.18 -1.60
C PHE A 225 -3.92 3.01 -2.55
N ASP A 226 -3.12 1.96 -2.44
CA ASP A 226 -3.21 0.76 -3.28
C ASP A 226 -3.79 -0.42 -2.52
N LEU A 227 -3.48 -0.51 -1.21
CA LEU A 227 -3.97 -1.55 -0.31
C LEU A 227 -4.60 -0.94 0.94
N HIS A 228 -5.57 -1.68 1.48
CA HIS A 228 -6.25 -1.38 2.73
C HIS A 228 -6.29 -2.62 3.61
N GLN A 229 -5.65 -2.54 4.77
CA GLN A 229 -5.81 -3.52 5.85
C GLN A 229 -7.08 -3.15 6.62
N TYR A 230 -8.09 -4.02 6.54
CA TYR A 230 -9.43 -3.74 7.06
C TYR A 230 -9.79 -4.52 8.32
N THR A 231 -8.97 -5.51 8.71
CA THR A 231 -9.22 -6.32 9.91
C THR A 231 -7.95 -6.98 10.40
N TRP A 232 -7.90 -7.29 11.70
CA TRP A 232 -6.85 -8.09 12.36
C TRP A 232 -7.35 -9.45 12.87
N VAL A 233 -8.63 -9.73 12.69
CA VAL A 233 -9.31 -10.89 13.30
C VAL A 233 -9.98 -11.77 12.23
N LEU A 234 -9.33 -11.94 11.10
CA LEU A 234 -9.83 -12.76 10.01
C LEU A 234 -9.52 -14.23 10.26
N SER A 235 -10.52 -15.10 10.12
CA SER A 235 -10.31 -16.54 10.10
C SER A 235 -10.06 -17.02 8.68
N VAL A 236 -8.94 -17.69 8.45
CA VAL A 236 -8.51 -18.17 7.13
C VAL A 236 -8.20 -19.67 7.21
N GLY A 237 -8.74 -20.47 6.29
CA GLY A 237 -8.42 -21.89 6.21
C GLY A 237 -6.90 -22.09 6.05
N GLY A 238 -6.33 -22.99 6.86
CA GLY A 238 -4.89 -23.28 6.85
C GLY A 238 -4.05 -22.43 7.80
N ILE A 239 -4.66 -21.52 8.53
CA ILE A 239 -3.99 -20.70 9.55
C ILE A 239 -4.76 -20.83 10.86
N SER A 240 -4.04 -21.05 11.97
CA SER A 240 -4.63 -21.06 13.31
C SER A 240 -4.57 -19.67 13.92
N GLY A 241 -5.71 -19.19 14.46
CA GLY A 241 -5.82 -17.87 15.06
C GLY A 241 -6.16 -16.78 14.06
N ASP A 242 -5.96 -15.55 14.51
CA ASP A 242 -6.33 -14.35 13.78
C ASP A 242 -5.30 -14.00 12.71
N VAL A 243 -5.79 -13.47 11.60
CA VAL A 243 -5.00 -13.07 10.43
C VAL A 243 -5.41 -11.67 9.99
N ASP A 244 -4.45 -10.89 9.54
CA ASP A 244 -4.67 -9.57 8.98
C ASP A 244 -5.23 -9.67 7.56
N GLY A 245 -6.39 -9.06 7.35
CA GLY A 245 -7.09 -9.09 6.07
C GLY A 245 -6.98 -7.78 5.32
N ASN A 246 -6.74 -7.90 4.01
CA ASN A 246 -6.49 -6.76 3.14
C ASN A 246 -7.34 -6.81 1.87
N TYR A 247 -7.61 -5.62 1.31
CA TYR A 247 -8.10 -5.44 -0.05
C TYR A 247 -7.03 -4.75 -0.92
N ILE A 248 -6.76 -5.32 -2.09
CA ILE A 248 -5.96 -4.67 -3.13
C ILE A 248 -6.92 -3.88 -4.02
N TYR A 249 -6.72 -2.57 -4.10
CA TYR A 249 -7.50 -1.66 -4.96
C TYR A 249 -6.81 -1.37 -6.28
N ASN A 250 -5.47 -1.39 -6.30
CA ASN A 250 -4.68 -1.09 -7.49
C ASN A 250 -3.88 -2.33 -7.92
N LEU A 251 -4.41 -3.08 -8.87
CA LEU A 251 -3.72 -4.27 -9.41
C LEU A 251 -2.45 -3.96 -10.23
N ASN A 252 -2.17 -2.69 -10.55
CA ASN A 252 -0.92 -2.34 -11.22
C ASN A 252 0.31 -2.50 -10.31
N ILE A 253 0.10 -2.63 -9.00
CA ILE A 253 1.19 -2.94 -8.07
C ILE A 253 1.59 -4.42 -8.08
N VAL A 254 0.81 -5.27 -8.70
CA VAL A 254 1.11 -6.70 -8.84
C VAL A 254 1.70 -6.96 -10.21
N ASP A 255 2.78 -7.72 -10.27
CA ASP A 255 3.35 -8.10 -11.56
C ASP A 255 2.33 -8.96 -12.32
N LYS A 256 2.08 -8.55 -13.55
CA LYS A 256 1.30 -9.37 -14.46
C LYS A 256 2.13 -10.61 -14.74
N CYS A 257 1.58 -11.80 -14.46
CA CYS A 257 2.17 -13.02 -14.96
C CYS A 257 2.37 -12.87 -16.47
N SER A 258 3.63 -12.92 -16.89
CA SER A 258 4.01 -12.99 -18.29
C SER A 258 3.60 -14.31 -18.91
#